data_febdc6df0ac7252e9aeb978af99d0444
#
_entry.id   febdc6df0ac7252e9aeb978af99d0444
#
_cell.length_a   1.000
_cell.length_b   1.000
_cell.length_c   1.000
_cell.angle_alpha   90.00
_cell.angle_beta   90.00
_cell.angle_gamma   90.00
#
_symmetry.space_group_name_H-M   'P 1'
#
loop_
_entity.id
_entity.type
_entity.pdbx_description
1 polymer ?
#
loop_
_entity_poly.entity_id
_entity_poly.type
_entity_poly.pdbx_seq_one_letter_code
_entity_poly.pdbx_strand_id
1 'polypeptide(L)'
;TLELDGVTYTPDMVLGPDRKGLKVTYCTDTRPVPVIAEYAEHADLFICEGMYGEDGKEAKAREYKHMTMYEAANLAKKAQPAEMWLTHYSPSLNRPDEFIDKVREIFPGAKTARDGWTRELTFDEE
;
A
#
# COMPACT_ATOMS: atom_id res chain seq x y z
N THR A 1 25.31 -21.73 -8.74
CA THR A 1 26.40 -22.05 -9.67
C THR A 1 26.03 -23.28 -10.49
N LEU A 2 26.24 -23.22 -11.79
CA LEU A 2 25.96 -24.30 -12.70
C LEU A 2 27.24 -24.61 -13.47
N GLU A 3 27.63 -25.87 -13.55
CA GLU A 3 28.82 -26.30 -14.29
C GLU A 3 28.40 -27.20 -15.45
N LEU A 4 28.75 -26.78 -16.68
CA LEU A 4 28.45 -27.52 -17.92
C LEU A 4 29.69 -27.53 -18.81
N ASP A 5 30.08 -28.71 -19.34
CA ASP A 5 31.21 -28.87 -20.28
C ASP A 5 32.53 -28.26 -19.76
N GLY A 6 32.74 -28.33 -18.43
CA GLY A 6 33.94 -27.79 -17.81
C GLY A 6 33.93 -26.29 -17.61
N VAL A 7 32.82 -25.62 -17.87
CA VAL A 7 32.65 -24.18 -17.65
C VAL A 7 31.69 -23.97 -16.50
N THR A 8 32.12 -23.12 -15.55
CA THR A 8 31.27 -22.73 -14.39
C THR A 8 30.51 -21.47 -14.74
N TYR A 9 29.17 -21.53 -14.62
CA TYR A 9 28.29 -20.41 -14.83
C TYR A 9 27.81 -19.90 -13.49
N THR A 10 27.88 -18.59 -13.29
CA THR A 10 27.37 -17.92 -12.10
C THR A 10 26.16 -17.06 -12.49
N PRO A 11 25.29 -16.69 -11.53
CA PRO A 11 24.13 -15.84 -11.86
C PRO A 11 24.51 -14.55 -12.58
N ASP A 12 25.61 -13.91 -12.24
CA ASP A 12 26.06 -12.65 -12.87
C ASP A 12 26.36 -12.80 -14.36
N MET A 13 26.67 -14.03 -14.82
CA MET A 13 27.00 -14.29 -16.22
C MET A 13 25.78 -14.37 -17.12
N VAL A 14 24.62 -14.67 -16.54
CA VAL A 14 23.37 -14.89 -17.30
C VAL A 14 22.29 -13.86 -16.96
N LEU A 15 22.46 -13.11 -15.86
CA LEU A 15 21.53 -12.06 -15.46
C LEU A 15 22.01 -10.71 -15.96
N GLY A 16 21.06 -9.86 -16.34
CA GLY A 16 21.37 -8.47 -16.64
C GLY A 16 21.66 -7.66 -15.39
N PRO A 17 21.82 -6.35 -15.50
CA PRO A 17 21.99 -5.47 -14.35
C PRO A 17 20.80 -5.58 -13.39
N ASP A 18 21.08 -5.43 -12.11
CA ASP A 18 20.01 -5.36 -11.10
C ASP A 18 19.06 -4.22 -11.43
N ARG A 19 17.78 -4.47 -11.24
CA ARG A 19 16.77 -3.42 -11.32
C ARG A 19 15.81 -3.55 -10.16
N LYS A 20 15.20 -2.41 -9.81
CA LYS A 20 14.17 -2.37 -8.78
C LYS A 20 12.98 -3.22 -9.21
N GLY A 21 12.59 -4.15 -8.37
CA GLY A 21 11.36 -4.91 -8.55
C GLY A 21 10.12 -4.06 -8.29
N LEU A 22 8.97 -4.61 -8.60
CA LEU A 22 7.68 -4.00 -8.28
C LEU A 22 7.19 -4.54 -6.94
N LYS A 23 6.60 -3.67 -6.13
CA LYS A 23 6.12 -4.04 -4.80
C LYS A 23 4.71 -3.52 -4.59
N VAL A 24 3.80 -4.44 -4.27
CA VAL A 24 2.43 -4.11 -3.85
C VAL A 24 2.23 -4.66 -2.44
N THR A 25 1.73 -3.82 -1.55
CA THR A 25 1.39 -4.23 -0.20
C THR A 25 -0.12 -4.07 -0.01
N TYR A 26 -0.77 -5.14 0.47
CA TYR A 26 -2.20 -5.18 0.69
C TYR A 26 -2.49 -5.47 2.17
N CYS A 27 -3.35 -4.66 2.77
CA CYS A 27 -3.64 -4.76 4.20
C CYS A 27 -5.10 -4.43 4.47
N THR A 28 -5.83 -5.38 5.08
CA THR A 28 -7.22 -5.17 5.51
C THR A 28 -7.48 -5.81 6.86
N ASP A 29 -8.63 -5.49 7.46
CA ASP A 29 -9.14 -6.11 8.70
C ASP A 29 -8.14 -6.04 9.86
N THR A 30 -7.52 -4.89 10.07
CA THR A 30 -6.52 -4.72 11.12
C THR A 30 -6.48 -3.31 11.68
N ARG A 31 -5.96 -3.24 12.90
CA ARG A 31 -5.55 -1.97 13.50
C ARG A 31 -4.19 -1.55 12.90
N PRO A 32 -3.88 -0.24 12.91
CA PRO A 32 -2.57 0.20 12.46
C PRO A 32 -1.49 -0.30 13.42
N VAL A 33 -0.65 -1.21 12.92
CA VAL A 33 0.49 -1.75 13.67
C VAL A 33 1.77 -1.45 12.90
N PRO A 34 2.91 -1.27 13.61
CA PRO A 34 4.17 -0.84 12.95
C PRO A 34 4.63 -1.72 11.80
N VAL A 35 4.39 -3.02 11.87
CA VAL A 35 4.82 -3.96 10.83
C VAL A 35 4.20 -3.65 9.46
N ILE A 36 3.01 -3.06 9.44
CA ILE A 36 2.34 -2.68 8.18
C ILE A 36 3.19 -1.66 7.44
N ALA A 37 3.69 -0.64 8.14
CA ALA A 37 4.55 0.36 7.54
C ALA A 37 5.86 -0.24 7.03
N GLU A 38 6.41 -1.23 7.73
CA GLU A 38 7.61 -1.93 7.28
C GLU A 38 7.38 -2.66 5.95
N TYR A 39 6.25 -3.38 5.83
CA TYR A 39 5.91 -4.08 4.59
C TYR A 39 5.55 -3.12 3.46
N ALA A 40 4.99 -1.96 3.77
CA ALA A 40 4.61 -0.97 2.77
C ALA A 40 5.75 -0.03 2.38
N GLU A 41 6.91 -0.12 3.04
CA GLU A 41 8.02 0.81 2.82
C GLU A 41 8.42 0.84 1.34
N HIS A 42 8.34 2.04 0.75
CA HIS A 42 8.64 2.29 -0.66
C HIS A 42 7.91 1.39 -1.65
N ALA A 43 6.73 0.88 -1.28
CA ALA A 43 5.89 0.12 -2.21
C ALA A 43 5.47 0.99 -3.38
N ASP A 44 5.31 0.39 -4.56
CA ASP A 44 4.76 1.08 -5.72
C ASP A 44 3.28 1.34 -5.53
N LEU A 45 2.59 0.44 -4.85
CA LEU A 45 1.18 0.60 -4.49
C LEU A 45 0.95 -0.02 -3.11
N PHE A 46 0.33 0.76 -2.24
CA PHE A 46 -0.11 0.30 -0.93
C PHE A 46 -1.64 0.34 -0.89
N ILE A 47 -2.27 -0.82 -0.84
CA ILE A 47 -3.72 -0.95 -0.74
C ILE A 47 -4.04 -1.22 0.74
N CYS A 48 -4.79 -0.33 1.36
CA CYS A 48 -5.08 -0.41 2.79
C CYS A 48 -6.54 -0.13 3.07
N GLU A 49 -7.07 -0.76 4.13
CA GLU A 49 -8.43 -0.44 4.54
C GLU A 49 -8.55 1.01 5.01
N GLY A 50 -9.72 1.59 4.76
CA GLY A 50 -10.11 2.88 5.32
C GLY A 50 -11.56 2.78 5.75
N MET A 51 -11.83 1.95 6.74
CA MET A 51 -13.20 1.61 7.16
C MET A 51 -14.03 2.84 7.52
N TYR A 52 -13.44 3.78 8.23
CA TYR A 52 -14.14 4.96 8.73
C TYR A 52 -13.46 6.26 8.29
N GLY A 53 -14.25 7.21 7.84
CA GLY A 53 -13.76 8.54 7.44
C GLY A 53 -14.31 9.69 8.27
N GLU A 54 -15.43 9.49 8.97
CA GLU A 54 -16.05 10.52 9.79
C GLU A 54 -15.26 10.75 11.07
N ASP A 55 -15.31 12.00 11.57
CA ASP A 55 -14.71 12.34 12.86
C ASP A 55 -15.39 11.54 13.98
N GLY A 56 -14.62 11.19 15.01
CA GLY A 56 -15.13 10.49 16.17
C GLY A 56 -15.29 8.98 16.02
N LYS A 57 -14.79 8.41 14.92
CA LYS A 57 -14.90 6.96 14.67
C LYS A 57 -13.70 6.16 15.18
N GLU A 58 -12.70 6.80 15.77
CA GLU A 58 -11.49 6.14 16.26
C GLU A 58 -11.79 5.05 17.29
N ALA A 59 -12.72 5.33 18.22
CA ALA A 59 -13.12 4.35 19.23
C ALA A 59 -13.79 3.12 18.59
N LYS A 60 -14.63 3.35 17.59
CA LYS A 60 -15.31 2.27 16.86
C LYS A 60 -14.31 1.43 16.07
N ALA A 61 -13.33 2.07 15.45
CA ALA A 61 -12.27 1.39 14.73
C ALA A 61 -11.49 0.48 15.68
N ARG A 62 -11.16 0.94 16.87
CA ARG A 62 -10.48 0.13 17.89
C ARG A 62 -11.35 -1.04 18.36
N GLU A 63 -12.64 -0.81 18.58
CA GLU A 63 -13.56 -1.85 19.05
C GLU A 63 -13.69 -2.99 18.05
N TYR A 64 -13.80 -2.67 16.77
CA TYR A 64 -13.99 -3.66 15.71
C TYR A 64 -12.71 -4.08 15.00
N LYS A 65 -11.55 -3.61 15.49
CA LYS A 65 -10.23 -3.96 14.96
C LYS A 65 -10.05 -3.59 13.49
N HIS A 66 -10.48 -2.38 13.17
CA HIS A 66 -10.28 -1.74 11.87
C HIS A 66 -9.47 -0.46 12.06
N MET A 67 -9.29 0.29 10.99
CA MET A 67 -8.65 1.59 11.08
C MET A 67 -9.45 2.65 10.34
N THR A 68 -9.23 3.91 10.72
CA THR A 68 -9.76 5.04 10.00
C THR A 68 -8.90 5.34 8.77
N MET A 69 -9.45 6.10 7.81
CA MET A 69 -8.69 6.58 6.66
C MET A 69 -7.44 7.36 7.07
N TYR A 70 -7.52 8.08 8.19
CA TYR A 70 -6.43 8.91 8.69
C TYR A 70 -5.32 8.06 9.31
N GLU A 71 -5.69 7.00 9.99
CA GLU A 71 -4.72 6.03 10.50
C GLU A 71 -3.98 5.34 9.36
N ALA A 72 -4.70 4.96 8.30
CA ALA A 72 -4.11 4.39 7.09
C ALA A 72 -3.15 5.40 6.43
N ALA A 73 -3.55 6.66 6.34
CA ALA A 73 -2.72 7.71 5.77
C ALA A 73 -1.45 7.95 6.60
N ASN A 74 -1.53 7.84 7.91
CA ASN A 74 -0.35 7.95 8.77
C ASN A 74 0.63 6.79 8.56
N LEU A 75 0.13 5.58 8.32
CA LEU A 75 0.98 4.45 7.93
C LEU A 75 1.68 4.73 6.60
N ALA A 76 0.97 5.25 5.63
CA ALA A 76 1.53 5.61 4.33
C ALA A 76 2.57 6.73 4.46
N LYS A 77 2.30 7.73 5.29
CA LYS A 77 3.26 8.81 5.55
C LYS A 77 4.58 8.26 6.10
N LYS A 78 4.51 7.27 6.96
CA LYS A 78 5.69 6.62 7.53
C LYS A 78 6.40 5.73 6.51
N ALA A 79 5.64 4.98 5.72
CA ALA A 79 6.17 4.01 4.77
C ALA A 79 6.63 4.62 3.43
N GLN A 80 6.05 5.75 3.05
CA GLN A 80 6.35 6.45 1.80
C GLN A 80 6.19 5.60 0.53
N PRO A 81 5.04 4.91 0.35
CA PRO A 81 4.76 4.27 -0.94
C PRO A 81 4.55 5.34 -2.01
N ALA A 82 4.64 4.95 -3.28
CA ALA A 82 4.39 5.89 -4.36
C ALA A 82 2.91 6.31 -4.40
N GLU A 83 2.00 5.40 -4.11
CA GLU A 83 0.56 5.63 -4.13
C GLU A 83 -0.11 4.76 -3.08
N MET A 84 -1.18 5.27 -2.47
CA MET A 84 -2.01 4.48 -1.55
C MET A 84 -3.45 4.46 -2.05
N TRP A 85 -4.03 3.27 -2.11
CA TRP A 85 -5.45 3.09 -2.38
C TRP A 85 -6.16 2.69 -1.09
N LEU A 86 -7.16 3.49 -0.70
CA LEU A 86 -8.06 3.14 0.39
C LEU A 86 -9.18 2.26 -0.16
N THR A 87 -9.57 1.27 0.62
CA THR A 87 -10.62 0.32 0.26
C THR A 87 -11.28 -0.21 1.53
N HIS A 88 -12.17 -1.18 1.41
CA HIS A 88 -12.79 -1.87 2.54
C HIS A 88 -13.51 -0.89 3.48
N TYR A 89 -14.37 -0.06 2.90
CA TYR A 89 -15.11 0.95 3.64
C TYR A 89 -16.27 0.33 4.44
N SER A 90 -16.66 1.01 5.54
CA SER A 90 -17.85 0.63 6.29
C SER A 90 -19.09 0.71 5.36
N PRO A 91 -20.04 -0.22 5.48
CA PRO A 91 -21.31 -0.10 4.75
C PRO A 91 -22.06 1.20 5.03
N SER A 92 -21.80 1.84 6.18
CA SER A 92 -22.38 3.13 6.53
C SER A 92 -21.68 4.32 5.85
N LEU A 93 -20.53 4.09 5.23
CA LEU A 93 -19.75 5.13 4.58
C LEU A 93 -20.16 5.21 3.09
N ASN A 94 -21.12 6.05 2.78
CA ASN A 94 -21.71 6.14 1.44
C ASN A 94 -20.82 6.84 0.43
N ARG A 95 -20.01 7.81 0.87
CA ARG A 95 -19.20 8.64 -0.01
C ARG A 95 -17.78 8.78 0.53
N PRO A 96 -16.92 7.77 0.33
CA PRO A 96 -15.54 7.87 0.79
C PRO A 96 -14.80 9.10 0.27
N ASP A 97 -15.13 9.54 -0.95
CA ASP A 97 -14.48 10.69 -1.59
C ASP A 97 -14.66 12.00 -0.81
N GLU A 98 -15.66 12.11 0.04
CA GLU A 98 -15.87 13.30 0.86
C GLU A 98 -14.73 13.58 1.83
N PHE A 99 -13.96 12.55 2.18
CA PHE A 99 -12.90 12.65 3.19
C PHE A 99 -11.50 12.69 2.58
N ILE A 100 -11.38 12.57 1.25
CA ILE A 100 -10.08 12.42 0.60
C ILE A 100 -9.17 13.64 0.77
N ASP A 101 -9.73 14.84 0.81
CA ASP A 101 -8.93 16.05 0.95
C ASP A 101 -8.20 16.07 2.29
N LYS A 102 -8.88 15.69 3.37
CA LYS A 102 -8.27 15.57 4.69
C LYS A 102 -7.20 14.48 4.73
N VAL A 103 -7.48 13.36 4.07
CA VAL A 103 -6.53 12.23 3.98
C VAL A 103 -5.26 12.68 3.26
N ARG A 104 -5.41 13.43 2.18
CA ARG A 104 -4.27 13.93 1.39
C ARG A 104 -3.44 14.98 2.12
N GLU A 105 -3.98 15.63 3.13
CA GLU A 105 -3.19 16.49 4.00
C GLU A 105 -2.12 15.68 4.74
N ILE A 106 -2.40 14.43 5.04
CA ILE A 106 -1.48 13.51 5.72
C ILE A 106 -0.58 12.82 4.69
N PHE A 107 -1.18 12.25 3.64
CA PHE A 107 -0.44 11.56 2.58
C PHE A 107 -1.01 11.97 1.21
N PRO A 108 -0.32 12.83 0.44
CA PRO A 108 -0.83 13.35 -0.85
C PRO A 108 -1.11 12.30 -1.91
N GLY A 109 -0.44 11.15 -1.87
CA GLY A 109 -0.62 10.07 -2.83
C GLY A 109 -1.81 9.15 -2.55
N ALA A 110 -2.70 9.53 -1.65
CA ALA A 110 -3.87 8.73 -1.29
C ALA A 110 -5.01 8.89 -2.29
N LYS A 111 -5.68 7.77 -2.58
CA LYS A 111 -6.89 7.74 -3.41
C LYS A 111 -7.93 6.84 -2.77
N THR A 112 -9.20 7.22 -2.92
CA THR A 112 -10.32 6.37 -2.51
C THR A 112 -10.65 5.43 -3.67
N ALA A 113 -10.17 4.21 -3.59
CA ALA A 113 -10.37 3.22 -4.64
C ALA A 113 -11.81 2.68 -4.63
N ARG A 114 -12.25 2.22 -5.78
CA ARG A 114 -13.57 1.61 -5.98
C ARG A 114 -13.39 0.21 -6.54
N ASP A 115 -14.37 -0.63 -6.32
CA ASP A 115 -14.38 -1.96 -6.90
C ASP A 115 -14.21 -1.89 -8.42
N GLY A 116 -13.35 -2.73 -8.94
CA GLY A 116 -13.06 -2.74 -10.37
C GLY A 116 -11.92 -1.84 -10.82
N TRP A 117 -11.35 -1.02 -9.93
CA TRP A 117 -10.17 -0.23 -10.25
C TRP A 117 -8.99 -1.14 -10.57
N THR A 118 -8.22 -0.75 -11.56
CA THR A 118 -6.99 -1.45 -11.96
C THR A 118 -5.83 -0.47 -11.99
N ARG A 119 -4.65 -0.98 -11.76
CA ARG A 119 -3.40 -0.21 -11.83
C ARG A 119 -2.34 -1.07 -12.49
N GLU A 120 -1.79 -0.57 -13.58
CA GLU A 120 -0.67 -1.22 -14.24
C GLU A 120 0.63 -0.67 -13.65
N LEU A 121 1.46 -1.58 -13.15
CA LEU A 121 2.78 -1.25 -12.64
C LEU A 121 3.81 -1.75 -13.62
N THR A 122 4.74 -0.90 -14.01
CA THR A 122 5.79 -1.25 -14.95
C THR A 122 7.15 -0.99 -14.32
N PHE A 123 8.15 -1.71 -14.82
CA PHE A 123 9.52 -1.44 -14.39
C PHE A 123 9.97 -0.09 -14.95
N ASP A 124 10.75 0.63 -14.15
CA ASP A 124 11.39 1.84 -14.63
C ASP A 124 12.42 1.45 -15.69
N GLU A 125 12.31 2.06 -16.87
CA GLU A 125 13.28 1.90 -17.94
C GLU A 125 14.19 3.13 -17.95
N GLU A 126 15.49 2.90 -17.82
CA GLU A 126 16.50 3.94 -17.93
C GLU A 126 17.13 3.95 -19.30
#